data_56ae5d12ada6f8c0cc323c25f69e5987
#
_entry.id   56ae5d12ada6f8c0cc323c25f69e5987
#
_cell.length_a   1.000
_cell.length_b   1.000
_cell.length_c   1.000
_cell.angle_alpha   90.00
_cell.angle_beta   90.00
_cell.angle_gamma   90.00
#
_symmetry.space_group_name_H-M   'P 1'
#
loop_
_entity.id
_entity.type
_entity.pdbx_description
1 polymer ?
#
loop_
_entity_poly.entity_id
_entity_poly.type
_entity_poly.pdbx_seq_one_letter_code
_entity_poly.pdbx_strand_id
1 'polypeptide(L)'
;MADIPDNRLILFPRAISARASMSDLLSVLEKTGLIAAELEPETVNGNSDCYTVGDRFFEQISFLGCSPSLKLEPPEPHLKGADAEFCYVSVDCSDEVKFLGGANARPPQCIQCKAVDDDWQLVLPMWRKAPEVFTRQCSGCGATKPLHMFNWRRTAGFAALSVHIWGVHQSEAVPNEGLLKELGALTRCPWEYFYRSSY
;
A
#
# COMPACT_ATOMS: atom_id res chain seq x y z
N MET A 1 13.86 11.32 17.02
CA MET A 1 12.60 10.55 16.91
C MET A 1 13.03 9.15 16.53
N ALA A 2 12.63 8.12 17.29
CA ALA A 2 12.86 6.74 16.86
C ALA A 2 11.87 6.48 15.71
N ASP A 3 12.39 6.15 14.53
CA ASP A 3 11.55 5.83 13.38
C ASP A 3 10.76 4.55 13.69
N ILE A 4 9.43 4.65 13.65
CA ILE A 4 8.59 3.44 13.65
C ILE A 4 8.92 2.66 12.37
N PRO A 5 9.12 1.33 12.48
CA PRO A 5 9.37 0.51 11.30
C PRO A 5 8.27 0.70 10.24
N ASP A 6 8.65 0.96 9.00
CA ASP A 6 7.73 1.16 7.88
C ASP A 6 7.28 -0.21 7.30
N ASN A 7 6.79 -1.09 8.20
CA ASN A 7 6.31 -2.42 7.80
C ASN A 7 4.80 -2.36 7.57
N ARG A 8 4.38 -2.57 6.32
CA ARG A 8 2.96 -2.54 5.98
C ARG A 8 2.63 -3.31 4.71
N LEU A 9 1.42 -3.84 4.70
CA LEU A 9 0.76 -4.37 3.52
C LEU A 9 -0.02 -3.23 2.86
N ILE A 10 0.22 -2.95 1.58
CA ILE A 10 -0.43 -1.88 0.83
C ILE A 10 -1.34 -2.49 -0.23
N LEU A 11 -2.63 -2.12 -0.19
CA LEU A 11 -3.63 -2.45 -1.20
C LEU A 11 -3.88 -1.22 -2.08
N PHE A 12 -3.96 -1.39 -3.39
CA PHE A 12 -4.16 -0.28 -4.32
C PHE A 12 -4.85 -0.75 -5.62
N PRO A 13 -5.59 0.12 -6.32
CA PRO A 13 -6.20 -0.21 -7.60
C PRO A 13 -5.13 -0.33 -8.69
N ARG A 14 -5.28 -1.31 -9.56
CA ARG A 14 -4.35 -1.54 -10.69
C ARG A 14 -4.35 -0.40 -11.70
N ALA A 15 -5.48 0.26 -11.90
CA ALA A 15 -5.58 1.40 -12.80
C ALA A 15 -5.17 2.69 -12.07
N ILE A 16 -4.14 3.38 -12.55
CA ILE A 16 -3.66 4.64 -11.94
C ILE A 16 -4.70 5.77 -12.00
N SER A 17 -5.66 5.67 -12.93
CA SER A 17 -6.79 6.59 -13.08
C SER A 17 -7.94 6.30 -12.12
N ALA A 18 -7.90 5.20 -11.35
CA ALA A 18 -8.95 4.86 -10.40
C ALA A 18 -9.07 5.93 -9.33
N ARG A 19 -10.30 6.33 -9.05
CA ARG A 19 -10.67 7.31 -8.02
C ARG A 19 -11.89 6.81 -7.27
N ALA A 20 -11.97 7.17 -6.02
CA ALA A 20 -13.17 7.08 -5.19
C ALA A 20 -13.13 8.22 -4.18
N SER A 21 -14.27 8.61 -3.63
CA SER A 21 -14.28 9.53 -2.51
C SER A 21 -13.76 8.83 -1.25
N MET A 22 -13.20 9.61 -0.31
CA MET A 22 -12.81 9.08 1.01
C MET A 22 -13.99 8.42 1.69
N SER A 23 -15.17 9.06 1.68
CA SER A 23 -16.38 8.52 2.31
C SER A 23 -16.84 7.19 1.72
N ASP A 24 -16.76 7.01 0.39
CA ASP A 24 -17.15 5.74 -0.23
C ASP A 24 -16.16 4.63 0.11
N LEU A 25 -14.87 4.96 0.12
CA LEU A 25 -13.83 3.99 0.52
C LEU A 25 -14.00 3.56 1.97
N LEU A 26 -14.16 4.51 2.90
CA LEU A 26 -14.40 4.21 4.32
C LEU A 26 -15.65 3.36 4.51
N SER A 27 -16.74 3.69 3.82
CA SER A 27 -17.98 2.89 3.88
C SER A 27 -17.76 1.42 3.48
N VAL A 28 -16.93 1.16 2.47
CA VAL A 28 -16.58 -0.23 2.07
C VAL A 28 -15.73 -0.90 3.16
N LEU A 29 -14.74 -0.19 3.72
CA LEU A 29 -13.84 -0.75 4.73
C LEU A 29 -14.58 -1.06 6.05
N GLU A 30 -15.50 -0.18 6.47
CA GLU A 30 -16.38 -0.39 7.63
C GLU A 30 -17.34 -1.56 7.40
N LYS A 31 -18.04 -1.57 6.25
CA LYS A 31 -18.97 -2.66 5.87
C LYS A 31 -18.28 -4.02 5.85
N THR A 32 -17.05 -4.09 5.39
CA THR A 32 -16.27 -5.33 5.40
C THR A 32 -15.76 -5.71 6.79
N GLY A 33 -15.80 -4.80 7.76
CA GLY A 33 -15.25 -4.97 9.09
C GLY A 33 -13.72 -4.96 9.12
N LEU A 34 -13.09 -4.33 8.12
CA LEU A 34 -11.63 -4.16 8.10
C LEU A 34 -11.18 -3.08 9.07
N ILE A 35 -11.95 -2.00 9.19
CA ILE A 35 -11.69 -0.87 10.09
C ILE A 35 -12.81 -0.68 11.10
N ALA A 36 -12.49 0.00 12.22
CA ALA A 36 -13.43 0.41 13.25
C ALA A 36 -13.26 1.90 13.60
N ALA A 37 -12.81 2.26 14.80
CA ALA A 37 -12.72 3.64 15.25
C ALA A 37 -11.54 4.40 14.61
N GLU A 38 -11.74 5.67 14.32
CA GLU A 38 -10.67 6.59 13.94
C GLU A 38 -9.66 6.76 15.10
N LEU A 39 -8.39 6.82 14.74
CA LEU A 39 -7.29 7.01 15.70
C LEU A 39 -6.87 8.48 15.74
N GLU A 40 -6.59 8.96 16.94
CA GLU A 40 -6.01 10.28 17.12
C GLU A 40 -4.62 10.36 16.47
N PRO A 41 -4.29 11.45 15.76
CA PRO A 41 -3.01 11.59 15.04
C PRO A 41 -1.78 11.38 15.92
N GLU A 42 -1.83 11.75 17.20
CA GLU A 42 -0.75 11.58 18.17
C GLU A 42 -0.41 10.10 18.40
N THR A 43 -1.39 9.21 18.27
CA THR A 43 -1.22 7.75 18.42
C THR A 43 -0.41 7.16 17.28
N VAL A 44 -0.46 7.75 16.09
CA VAL A 44 0.10 7.24 14.84
C VAL A 44 1.13 8.19 14.21
N ASN A 45 1.91 8.90 15.04
CA ASN A 45 2.97 9.84 14.63
C ASN A 45 2.51 10.98 13.70
N GLY A 46 1.33 11.51 13.93
CA GLY A 46 0.79 12.62 13.17
C GLY A 46 0.21 12.22 11.80
N ASN A 47 0.05 10.94 11.51
CA ASN A 47 -0.69 10.50 10.33
C ASN A 47 -2.18 10.78 10.52
N SER A 48 -2.83 11.28 9.48
CA SER A 48 -4.29 11.42 9.39
C SER A 48 -4.92 10.17 8.78
N ASP A 49 -6.24 10.09 8.85
CA ASP A 49 -7.04 9.03 8.21
C ASP A 49 -6.59 7.62 8.62
N CYS A 50 -6.35 7.44 9.91
CA CYS A 50 -5.94 6.19 10.52
C CYS A 50 -7.05 5.61 11.40
N TYR A 51 -7.18 4.27 11.39
CA TYR A 51 -8.28 3.56 12.01
C TYR A 51 -7.77 2.32 12.74
N THR A 52 -8.40 1.97 13.85
CA THR A 52 -8.20 0.67 14.47
C THR A 52 -8.70 -0.43 13.54
N VAL A 53 -8.17 -1.63 13.68
CA VAL A 53 -8.69 -2.80 12.96
C VAL A 53 -10.10 -3.12 13.42
N GLY A 54 -10.97 -3.53 12.48
CA GLY A 54 -12.35 -3.90 12.74
C GLY A 54 -12.50 -5.33 13.27
N ASP A 55 -13.72 -5.67 13.67
CA ASP A 55 -14.08 -6.96 14.27
C ASP A 55 -13.91 -8.15 13.31
N ARG A 56 -13.95 -7.90 11.99
CA ARG A 56 -13.76 -8.92 10.96
C ARG A 56 -12.42 -8.82 10.24
N PHE A 57 -11.46 -8.12 10.84
CA PHE A 57 -10.13 -7.91 10.26
C PHE A 57 -9.47 -9.23 9.81
N PHE A 58 -9.48 -10.26 10.66
CA PHE A 58 -8.89 -11.56 10.34
C PHE A 58 -9.66 -12.38 9.30
N GLU A 59 -10.90 -11.99 9.00
CA GLU A 59 -11.64 -12.54 7.85
C GLU A 59 -11.20 -11.88 6.55
N GLN A 60 -10.75 -10.61 6.62
CA GLN A 60 -10.31 -9.84 5.45
C GLN A 60 -8.82 -10.02 5.15
N ILE A 61 -8.01 -10.23 6.17
CA ILE A 61 -6.56 -10.40 6.08
C ILE A 61 -6.17 -11.75 6.68
N SER A 62 -5.73 -12.65 5.81
CA SER A 62 -5.28 -13.99 6.21
C SER A 62 -3.80 -14.00 6.53
N PHE A 63 -3.44 -14.42 7.73
CA PHE A 63 -2.05 -14.57 8.16
C PHE A 63 -1.53 -15.96 7.84
N LEU A 64 -0.32 -16.03 7.27
CA LEU A 64 0.27 -17.27 6.74
C LEU A 64 1.09 -18.06 7.76
N GLY A 65 1.27 -17.55 8.98
CA GLY A 65 2.04 -18.17 10.06
C GLY A 65 1.19 -18.68 11.20
N CYS A 66 1.80 -19.55 12.05
CA CYS A 66 1.17 -20.03 13.28
C CYS A 66 1.21 -18.92 14.35
N SER A 67 0.12 -18.23 14.57
CA SER A 67 -0.03 -17.15 15.58
C SER A 67 0.88 -15.92 15.33
N PRO A 68 0.48 -14.99 14.48
CA PRO A 68 1.17 -13.73 14.41
C PRO A 68 1.08 -13.02 15.79
N SER A 69 2.19 -12.52 16.28
CA SER A 69 2.22 -11.69 17.50
C SER A 69 1.80 -10.25 17.16
N LEU A 70 0.54 -10.09 16.75
CA LEU A 70 0.00 -8.78 16.39
C LEU A 70 -0.53 -8.09 17.64
N LYS A 71 -0.03 -6.89 17.90
CA LYS A 71 -0.65 -5.96 18.84
C LYS A 71 -1.74 -5.22 18.08
N LEU A 72 -2.99 -5.37 18.44
CA LEU A 72 -4.13 -4.71 17.80
C LEU A 72 -4.56 -3.43 18.53
N GLU A 73 -4.15 -3.28 19.78
CA GLU A 73 -4.45 -2.11 20.58
C GLU A 73 -3.32 -1.08 20.48
N PRO A 74 -3.65 0.20 20.48
CA PRO A 74 -2.66 1.26 20.54
C PRO A 74 -1.74 1.06 21.76
N PRO A 75 -0.42 1.30 21.63
CA PRO A 75 0.50 1.19 22.73
C PRO A 75 0.26 2.31 23.76
N GLU A 76 0.74 2.09 24.98
CA GLU A 76 0.74 3.14 25.99
C GLU A 76 1.61 4.34 25.53
N PRO A 77 1.23 5.59 25.83
CA PRO A 77 1.86 6.80 25.29
C PRO A 77 3.36 6.96 25.55
N HIS A 78 3.91 6.23 26.53
CA HIS A 78 5.34 6.29 26.86
C HIS A 78 6.21 5.30 26.04
N LEU A 79 5.60 4.35 25.35
CA LEU A 79 6.32 3.37 24.52
C LEU A 79 6.82 4.00 23.23
N LYS A 80 7.98 3.56 22.73
CA LYS A 80 8.64 4.09 21.52
C LYS A 80 9.30 2.97 20.71
N GLY A 81 9.53 3.25 19.44
CA GLY A 81 10.19 2.31 18.53
C GLY A 81 9.36 1.06 18.29
N ALA A 82 9.99 -0.11 18.30
CA ALA A 82 9.32 -1.40 18.07
C ALA A 82 8.27 -1.74 19.15
N ASP A 83 8.40 -1.22 20.36
CA ASP A 83 7.40 -1.43 21.41
C ASP A 83 6.11 -0.64 21.17
N ALA A 84 6.19 0.43 20.39
CA ALA A 84 5.05 1.22 19.94
C ALA A 84 4.43 0.69 18.63
N GLU A 85 4.97 -0.36 18.03
CA GLU A 85 4.42 -0.97 16.83
C GLU A 85 3.13 -1.72 17.16
N PHE A 86 2.06 -1.38 16.45
CA PHE A 86 0.78 -2.07 16.51
C PHE A 86 0.12 -2.11 15.14
N CYS A 87 -0.90 -2.96 14.98
CA CYS A 87 -1.60 -3.09 13.70
C CYS A 87 -2.76 -2.09 13.63
N TYR A 88 -2.72 -1.24 12.61
CA TYR A 88 -3.79 -0.29 12.31
C TYR A 88 -3.91 -0.11 10.79
N VAL A 89 -4.97 0.53 10.35
CA VAL A 89 -5.22 0.80 8.93
C VAL A 89 -5.16 2.29 8.68
N SER A 90 -4.39 2.73 7.67
CA SER A 90 -4.50 4.10 7.15
C SER A 90 -4.99 4.10 5.72
N VAL A 91 -5.65 5.18 5.34
CA VAL A 91 -6.22 5.38 4.01
C VAL A 91 -5.57 6.61 3.39
N ASP A 92 -5.16 6.48 2.14
CA ASP A 92 -4.68 7.60 1.33
C ASP A 92 -5.61 7.78 0.13
N CYS A 93 -6.23 8.95 0.05
CA CYS A 93 -7.10 9.35 -1.04
C CYS A 93 -6.64 10.73 -1.52
N SER A 94 -6.01 10.77 -2.68
CA SER A 94 -5.38 11.97 -3.24
C SER A 94 -5.86 12.22 -4.66
N ASP A 95 -5.83 13.47 -5.10
CA ASP A 95 -6.06 13.81 -6.51
C ASP A 95 -4.88 13.41 -7.39
N GLU A 96 -3.68 13.33 -6.81
CA GLU A 96 -2.45 13.01 -7.53
C GLU A 96 -2.05 11.54 -7.36
N VAL A 97 -1.55 10.94 -8.46
CA VAL A 97 -0.97 9.60 -8.43
C VAL A 97 0.37 9.62 -7.70
N LYS A 98 0.51 8.77 -6.70
CA LYS A 98 1.73 8.60 -5.90
C LYS A 98 2.46 7.31 -6.27
N PHE A 99 3.77 7.32 -6.15
CA PHE A 99 4.59 6.11 -6.08
C PHE A 99 4.56 5.57 -4.65
N LEU A 100 4.06 4.36 -4.48
CA LEU A 100 3.80 3.76 -3.17
C LEU A 100 4.97 2.90 -2.64
N GLY A 101 6.05 2.71 -3.43
CA GLY A 101 7.20 1.90 -3.03
C GLY A 101 7.99 2.48 -1.86
N GLY A 102 8.68 1.60 -1.13
CA GLY A 102 9.56 1.92 0.00
C GLY A 102 11.03 1.58 -0.26
N ALA A 103 11.81 1.45 0.82
CA ALA A 103 13.23 1.08 0.75
C ALA A 103 13.45 -0.30 0.11
N ASN A 104 12.52 -1.23 0.30
CA ASN A 104 12.52 -2.57 -0.29
C ASN A 104 12.04 -2.62 -1.75
N ALA A 105 11.74 -1.48 -2.39
CA ALA A 105 11.34 -1.45 -3.80
C ALA A 105 12.48 -1.94 -4.70
N ARG A 106 12.19 -2.92 -5.54
CA ARG A 106 13.16 -3.53 -6.45
C ARG A 106 13.10 -2.89 -7.82
N PRO A 107 14.22 -2.88 -8.57
CA PRO A 107 14.23 -2.44 -9.96
C PRO A 107 13.13 -3.16 -10.77
N PRO A 108 12.28 -2.42 -11.49
CA PRO A 108 11.21 -3.03 -12.26
C PRO A 108 11.73 -3.75 -13.50
N GLN A 109 10.95 -4.69 -14.00
CA GLN A 109 11.27 -5.45 -15.20
C GLN A 109 10.33 -5.10 -16.34
N CYS A 110 10.89 -5.04 -17.55
CA CYS A 110 10.08 -4.95 -18.75
C CYS A 110 9.16 -6.17 -18.87
N ILE A 111 7.87 -5.96 -19.11
CA ILE A 111 6.91 -7.06 -19.24
C ILE A 111 7.14 -7.90 -20.50
N GLN A 112 7.81 -7.36 -21.53
CA GLN A 112 8.06 -8.04 -22.80
C GLN A 112 9.35 -8.87 -22.77
N CYS A 113 10.50 -8.24 -22.47
CA CYS A 113 11.81 -8.88 -22.56
C CYS A 113 12.44 -9.25 -21.21
N LYS A 114 11.80 -8.88 -20.10
CA LYS A 114 12.26 -9.09 -18.71
C LYS A 114 13.56 -8.34 -18.35
N ALA A 115 14.07 -7.45 -19.22
CA ALA A 115 15.20 -6.60 -18.87
C ALA A 115 14.86 -5.77 -17.62
N VAL A 116 15.83 -5.65 -16.73
CA VAL A 116 15.73 -4.89 -15.48
C VAL A 116 16.05 -3.43 -15.76
N ASP A 117 15.31 -2.50 -15.16
CA ASP A 117 15.59 -1.05 -15.21
C ASP A 117 16.26 -0.63 -13.90
N ASP A 118 17.58 -0.69 -13.84
CA ASP A 118 18.35 -0.35 -12.64
C ASP A 118 18.35 1.16 -12.36
N ASP A 119 18.09 1.99 -13.38
CA ASP A 119 18.07 3.45 -13.28
C ASP A 119 16.68 4.02 -12.91
N TRP A 120 15.73 3.17 -12.52
CA TRP A 120 14.35 3.57 -12.26
C TRP A 120 14.20 4.71 -11.24
N GLN A 121 15.08 4.77 -10.23
CA GLN A 121 15.05 5.82 -9.20
C GLN A 121 15.36 7.20 -9.78
N LEU A 122 16.23 7.27 -10.79
CA LEU A 122 16.62 8.51 -11.45
C LEU A 122 15.46 9.14 -12.25
N VAL A 123 14.50 8.32 -12.68
CA VAL A 123 13.36 8.81 -13.48
C VAL A 123 12.13 9.14 -12.63
N LEU A 124 12.06 8.70 -11.37
CA LEU A 124 10.92 9.02 -10.49
C LEU A 124 10.66 10.54 -10.32
N PRO A 125 11.67 11.41 -10.16
CA PRO A 125 11.42 12.85 -10.09
C PRO A 125 10.81 13.44 -11.36
N MET A 126 11.13 12.89 -12.53
CA MET A 126 10.52 13.29 -13.80
C MET A 126 9.10 12.74 -13.92
N TRP A 127 8.90 11.48 -13.55
CA TRP A 127 7.59 10.85 -13.52
C TRP A 127 6.60 11.62 -12.63
N ARG A 128 7.01 12.06 -11.44
CA ARG A 128 6.16 12.83 -10.50
C ARG A 128 5.59 14.13 -11.09
N LYS A 129 6.24 14.71 -12.09
CA LYS A 129 5.77 15.94 -12.75
C LYS A 129 4.61 15.70 -13.72
N ALA A 130 4.48 14.49 -14.26
CA ALA A 130 3.46 14.14 -15.24
C ALA A 130 3.16 12.63 -15.21
N PRO A 131 2.63 12.09 -14.08
CA PRO A 131 2.53 10.65 -13.83
C PRO A 131 1.68 9.89 -14.84
N GLU A 132 0.66 10.53 -15.41
CA GLU A 132 -0.27 9.88 -16.33
C GLU A 132 0.29 9.74 -17.76
N VAL A 133 1.16 10.67 -18.18
CA VAL A 133 1.70 10.70 -19.54
C VAL A 133 3.17 10.28 -19.63
N PHE A 134 3.85 10.17 -18.49
CA PHE A 134 5.25 9.79 -18.47
C PHE A 134 5.45 8.35 -18.97
N THR A 135 6.35 8.20 -19.93
CA THR A 135 6.73 6.90 -20.47
C THR A 135 8.23 6.64 -20.31
N ARG A 136 8.59 5.37 -20.17
CA ARG A 136 9.95 4.88 -20.08
C ARG A 136 10.25 3.94 -21.25
N GLN A 137 11.37 4.14 -21.94
CA GLN A 137 11.86 3.21 -22.94
C GLN A 137 12.68 2.11 -22.28
N CYS A 138 12.37 0.86 -22.61
CA CYS A 138 13.13 -0.30 -22.14
C CYS A 138 14.50 -0.35 -22.82
N SER A 139 15.56 -0.45 -22.04
CA SER A 139 16.95 -0.59 -22.55
C SER A 139 17.20 -1.89 -23.31
N GLY A 140 16.44 -2.96 -23.00
CA GLY A 140 16.64 -4.27 -23.61
C GLY A 140 15.94 -4.44 -24.97
N CYS A 141 14.70 -3.97 -25.14
CA CYS A 141 13.93 -4.19 -26.37
C CYS A 141 13.43 -2.90 -27.04
N GLY A 142 13.74 -1.73 -26.50
CA GLY A 142 13.33 -0.45 -27.06
C GLY A 142 11.84 -0.09 -26.89
N ALA A 143 11.02 -0.99 -26.33
CA ALA A 143 9.60 -0.73 -26.15
C ALA A 143 9.37 0.40 -25.13
N THR A 144 8.52 1.37 -25.50
CA THR A 144 8.15 2.50 -24.64
C THR A 144 6.82 2.21 -23.96
N LYS A 145 6.77 2.36 -22.62
CA LYS A 145 5.57 2.13 -21.81
C LYS A 145 5.49 3.10 -20.63
N PRO A 146 4.28 3.39 -20.12
CA PRO A 146 4.14 4.05 -18.83
C PRO A 146 4.91 3.32 -17.71
N LEU A 147 5.53 4.07 -16.80
CA LEU A 147 6.38 3.49 -15.74
C LEU A 147 5.61 2.50 -14.84
N HIS A 148 4.34 2.77 -14.56
CA HIS A 148 3.48 1.89 -13.76
C HIS A 148 3.16 0.54 -14.44
N MET A 149 3.35 0.42 -15.76
CA MET A 149 3.12 -0.82 -16.51
C MET A 149 4.33 -1.77 -16.52
N PHE A 150 5.46 -1.39 -15.96
CA PHE A 150 6.56 -2.31 -15.72
C PHE A 150 6.20 -3.28 -14.57
N ASN A 151 6.81 -4.46 -14.58
CA ASN A 151 6.61 -5.43 -13.51
C ASN A 151 7.46 -5.06 -12.28
N TRP A 152 6.85 -4.50 -11.26
CA TRP A 152 7.47 -4.10 -9.99
C TRP A 152 7.62 -5.25 -9.00
N ARG A 153 7.36 -6.47 -9.44
CA ARG A 153 7.58 -7.70 -8.66
C ARG A 153 6.94 -7.68 -7.26
N ARG A 154 5.79 -7.05 -7.14
CA ARG A 154 5.07 -6.84 -5.87
C ARG A 154 5.90 -6.14 -4.78
N THR A 155 6.72 -5.16 -5.17
CA THR A 155 7.51 -4.34 -4.23
C THR A 155 7.20 -2.86 -4.34
N ALA A 156 6.36 -2.46 -5.28
CA ALA A 156 5.87 -1.09 -5.44
C ALA A 156 4.59 -1.06 -6.27
N GLY A 157 3.87 0.06 -6.18
CA GLY A 157 2.67 0.37 -6.93
C GLY A 157 2.56 1.86 -7.24
N PHE A 158 1.53 2.23 -7.98
CA PHE A 158 1.23 3.61 -8.37
C PHE A 158 -0.27 3.82 -8.26
N ALA A 159 -0.70 4.71 -7.41
CA ALA A 159 -2.12 5.03 -7.26
C ALA A 159 -2.33 6.40 -6.61
N ALA A 160 -3.51 6.95 -6.80
CA ALA A 160 -4.02 8.09 -6.05
C ALA A 160 -4.85 7.66 -4.83
N LEU A 161 -5.17 6.37 -4.77
CA LEU A 161 -6.01 5.75 -3.74
C LEU A 161 -5.31 4.52 -3.22
N SER A 162 -5.14 4.37 -1.90
CA SER A 162 -4.53 3.19 -1.30
C SER A 162 -4.99 2.96 0.13
N VAL A 163 -4.95 1.70 0.56
CA VAL A 163 -5.22 1.25 1.92
C VAL A 163 -3.95 0.60 2.45
N HIS A 164 -3.47 1.05 3.61
CA HIS A 164 -2.23 0.59 4.21
C HIS A 164 -2.55 -0.12 5.53
N ILE A 165 -2.13 -1.35 5.68
CA ILE A 165 -2.25 -2.13 6.91
C ILE A 165 -0.87 -2.17 7.55
N TRP A 166 -0.71 -1.41 8.61
CA TRP A 166 0.54 -1.23 9.33
C TRP A 166 0.80 -2.37 10.32
N GLY A 167 2.05 -2.55 10.72
CA GLY A 167 2.46 -3.62 11.65
C GLY A 167 2.41 -5.01 11.01
N VAL A 168 2.44 -5.10 9.68
CA VAL A 168 2.46 -6.37 8.92
C VAL A 168 3.78 -6.49 8.17
N HIS A 169 4.52 -7.56 8.45
CA HIS A 169 5.80 -7.83 7.80
C HIS A 169 5.64 -8.52 6.45
N GLN A 170 6.72 -8.49 5.65
CA GLN A 170 6.72 -9.05 4.30
C GLN A 170 6.34 -10.54 4.32
N SER A 171 5.37 -10.90 3.48
CA SER A 171 4.84 -12.27 3.30
C SER A 171 4.16 -12.86 4.55
N GLU A 172 3.84 -12.06 5.54
CA GLU A 172 3.17 -12.52 6.77
C GLU A 172 1.66 -12.65 6.60
N ALA A 173 1.05 -11.77 5.80
CA ALA A 173 -0.39 -11.73 5.61
C ALA A 173 -0.77 -11.43 4.17
N VAL A 174 -1.93 -11.90 3.74
CA VAL A 174 -2.49 -11.63 2.41
C VAL A 174 -3.95 -11.16 2.55
N PRO A 175 -4.40 -10.19 1.72
CA PRO A 175 -5.80 -9.82 1.69
C PRO A 175 -6.61 -10.96 1.07
N ASN A 176 -7.82 -11.21 1.57
CA ASN A 176 -8.68 -12.20 0.97
C ASN A 176 -9.30 -11.68 -0.34
N GLU A 177 -9.76 -12.60 -1.18
CA GLU A 177 -10.35 -12.26 -2.48
C GLU A 177 -11.65 -11.46 -2.34
N GLY A 178 -12.41 -11.68 -1.27
CA GLY A 178 -13.64 -10.95 -0.98
C GLY A 178 -13.40 -9.46 -0.78
N LEU A 179 -12.41 -9.10 0.04
CA LEU A 179 -12.01 -7.70 0.24
C LEU A 179 -11.58 -7.05 -1.07
N LEU A 180 -10.68 -7.71 -1.83
CA LEU A 180 -10.20 -7.19 -3.11
C LEU A 180 -11.34 -7.00 -4.12
N LYS A 181 -12.37 -7.86 -4.08
CA LYS A 181 -13.55 -7.76 -4.94
C LYS A 181 -14.45 -6.57 -4.54
N GLU A 182 -14.70 -6.35 -3.25
CA GLU A 182 -15.49 -5.19 -2.78
C GLU A 182 -14.78 -3.87 -3.14
N LEU A 183 -13.47 -3.76 -2.91
CA LEU A 183 -12.66 -2.62 -3.33
C LEU A 183 -12.64 -2.44 -4.86
N GLY A 184 -12.59 -3.56 -5.59
CA GLY A 184 -12.66 -3.58 -7.05
C GLY A 184 -14.00 -3.10 -7.59
N ALA A 185 -15.12 -3.43 -6.92
CA ALA A 185 -16.44 -2.94 -7.27
C ALA A 185 -16.55 -1.41 -7.10
N LEU A 186 -15.96 -0.86 -6.04
CA LEU A 186 -15.92 0.57 -5.79
C LEU A 186 -15.23 1.34 -6.94
N THR A 187 -14.07 0.87 -7.37
CA THR A 187 -13.22 1.58 -8.34
C THR A 187 -13.38 1.09 -9.78
N ARG A 188 -14.21 0.06 -10.00
CA ARG A 188 -14.43 -0.63 -11.30
C ARG A 188 -13.14 -1.16 -11.94
N CYS A 189 -12.14 -1.49 -11.11
CA CYS A 189 -10.91 -2.12 -11.55
C CYS A 189 -10.36 -3.07 -10.49
N PRO A 190 -9.58 -4.10 -10.87
CA PRO A 190 -8.94 -4.99 -9.91
C PRO A 190 -8.03 -4.25 -8.95
N TRP A 191 -7.98 -4.71 -7.71
CA TRP A 191 -7.01 -4.28 -6.72
C TRP A 191 -5.89 -5.30 -6.59
N GLU A 192 -4.68 -4.78 -6.33
CA GLU A 192 -3.46 -5.53 -6.10
C GLU A 192 -2.87 -5.15 -4.74
N TYR A 193 -1.85 -5.87 -4.31
CA TYR A 193 -1.14 -5.56 -3.07
C TYR A 193 0.35 -5.86 -3.17
N PHE A 194 1.11 -5.20 -2.31
CA PHE A 194 2.52 -5.47 -2.08
C PHE A 194 2.90 -5.13 -0.64
N TYR A 195 4.13 -5.53 -0.24
CA TYR A 195 4.64 -5.19 1.09
C TYR A 195 5.67 -4.08 0.98
N ARG A 196 5.53 -3.10 1.85
CA ARG A 196 6.53 -2.06 2.07
C ARG A 196 7.26 -2.33 3.37
N SER A 197 8.59 -2.20 3.37
CA SER A 197 9.44 -2.42 4.54
C SER A 197 10.56 -1.38 4.58
N SER A 198 11.04 -1.09 5.78
CA SER A 198 12.20 -0.23 6.02
C SER A 198 13.54 -0.90 5.68
N TYR A 199 13.54 -2.21 5.41
CA TYR A 199 14.72 -3.02 5.17
C TYR A 199 14.73 -3.64 3.78
#